data_6b46014eb7a7fb0865c968f8924e28a8
#
_entry.id   6b46014eb7a7fb0865c968f8924e28a8
#
_cell.length_a   1.000
_cell.length_b   1.000
_cell.length_c   1.000
_cell.angle_alpha   90.00
_cell.angle_beta   90.00
_cell.angle_gamma   90.00
#
_symmetry.space_group_name_H-M   'P 1'
#
loop_
_entity.id
_entity.type
_entity.pdbx_description
1 polymer ?
#
loop_
_entity_poly.entity_id
_entity_poly.type
_entity_poly.pdbx_seq_one_letter_code
_entity_poly.pdbx_strand_id
1 'polypeptide(L)'
;MDACKVFDPEQLQEGGEFLKQQGYVIFDRVFRGKELQQIVTDCDRLMAREREFPFDPGDGPESPEDAEVEAYLARTYKVSAAELARVMKRIRHTRALNHDTPWPVPAEQVNHNFLHIPLLMDEGRMQRCFNLPAKLIGCDRLFDHPILRQLMGELLGQDCVLSDMAATRIGPHSEPSYWHVDSPFTMVPEPLPTIPMAIAIGWMLDDFTVENGATRVVAGTHLSGTKPPWTYDSVEGEVALTAPAGSLAIWFSQTWHRAGTNLTDGPRRAVLGNFIRAWIKPFTDYTRSVPDDVVDRYPPRARYLLGWSAFGPARG
;
A
#
# COMPACT_ATOMS: atom_id res chain seq x y z
N MET A 1 7.04 18.75 17.44
CA MET A 1 6.96 17.98 16.18
C MET A 1 7.05 18.98 15.06
N ASP A 2 8.05 18.87 14.22
CA ASP A 2 8.16 19.75 13.05
C ASP A 2 6.98 19.48 12.12
N ALA A 3 6.34 20.54 11.62
CA ALA A 3 5.26 20.41 10.64
C ALA A 3 5.84 19.79 9.36
N CYS A 4 5.16 18.81 8.78
CA CYS A 4 5.61 18.22 7.53
C CYS A 4 5.58 19.27 6.42
N LYS A 5 6.60 19.25 5.58
CA LYS A 5 6.68 20.18 4.44
C LYS A 5 5.74 19.72 3.33
N VAL A 6 4.94 20.67 2.83
CA VAL A 6 3.98 20.45 1.74
C VAL A 6 4.37 21.38 0.59
N PHE A 7 4.33 20.86 -0.63
CA PHE A 7 4.70 21.57 -1.85
C PHE A 7 3.46 21.82 -2.72
N ASP A 8 3.45 22.95 -3.42
CA ASP A 8 2.50 23.13 -4.52
C ASP A 8 2.80 22.13 -5.65
N PRO A 9 1.79 21.58 -6.34
CA PRO A 9 2.01 20.72 -7.51
C PRO A 9 2.92 21.30 -8.58
N GLU A 10 3.00 22.62 -8.72
CA GLU A 10 3.91 23.31 -9.64
C GLU A 10 5.38 23.24 -9.20
N GLN A 11 5.65 23.00 -7.93
CA GLN A 11 6.99 22.83 -7.35
C GLN A 11 7.50 21.38 -7.45
N LEU A 12 7.20 20.70 -8.55
CA LEU A 12 7.49 19.29 -8.71
C LEU A 12 8.99 18.95 -8.60
N GLN A 13 9.85 19.82 -9.13
CA GLN A 13 11.29 19.60 -9.05
C GLN A 13 11.81 19.71 -7.61
N GLU A 14 11.42 20.77 -6.89
CA GLU A 14 11.82 20.96 -5.48
C GLU A 14 11.27 19.84 -4.58
N GLY A 15 10.01 19.42 -4.81
CA GLY A 15 9.40 18.29 -4.13
C GLY A 15 10.12 16.98 -4.41
N GLY A 16 10.56 16.76 -5.66
CA GLY A 16 11.35 15.60 -6.05
C GLY A 16 12.72 15.54 -5.35
N GLU A 17 13.40 16.68 -5.26
CA GLU A 17 14.68 16.77 -4.52
C GLU A 17 14.47 16.56 -3.01
N PHE A 18 13.39 17.10 -2.45
CA PHE A 18 13.04 16.86 -1.06
C PHE A 18 12.75 15.37 -0.79
N LEU A 19 12.01 14.71 -1.70
CA LEU A 19 11.77 13.26 -1.62
C LEU A 19 13.07 12.45 -1.58
N LYS A 20 14.04 12.78 -2.45
CA LYS A 20 15.35 12.11 -2.48
C LYS A 20 16.14 12.30 -1.18
N GLN A 21 16.01 13.45 -0.52
CA GLN A 21 16.72 13.77 0.71
C GLN A 21 16.03 13.22 1.97
N GLN A 22 14.71 13.35 2.04
CA GLN A 22 13.93 13.04 3.24
C GLN A 22 13.22 11.69 3.20
N GLY A 23 13.10 11.08 2.03
CA GLY A 23 12.41 9.80 1.86
C GLY A 23 10.91 9.91 1.70
N TYR A 24 10.34 11.11 1.75
CA TYR A 24 8.93 11.39 1.55
C TYR A 24 8.70 12.80 0.99
N VAL A 25 7.52 13.03 0.40
CA VAL A 25 7.05 14.35 -0.04
C VAL A 25 5.51 14.38 -0.02
N ILE A 26 4.94 15.58 0.14
CA ILE A 26 3.51 15.84 -0.04
C ILE A 26 3.31 16.94 -1.05
N PHE A 27 2.41 16.73 -2.02
CA PHE A 27 1.91 17.75 -2.94
C PHE A 27 0.48 18.14 -2.54
N ASP A 28 0.27 19.47 -2.35
CA ASP A 28 -0.98 20.03 -1.85
C ASP A 28 -2.10 19.93 -2.89
N ARG A 29 -3.26 19.40 -2.48
CA ARG A 29 -4.53 19.46 -3.24
C ARG A 29 -4.37 19.25 -4.75
N VAL A 30 -3.71 18.19 -5.15
CA VAL A 30 -3.53 17.81 -6.56
C VAL A 30 -4.89 17.58 -7.22
N PHE A 31 -5.81 16.91 -6.51
CA PHE A 31 -7.22 16.82 -6.89
C PHE A 31 -8.06 17.83 -6.11
N ARG A 32 -8.97 18.51 -6.78
CA ARG A 32 -9.81 19.57 -6.19
C ARG A 32 -11.27 19.47 -6.68
N GLY A 33 -12.16 20.11 -5.95
CA GLY A 33 -13.55 20.33 -6.35
C GLY A 33 -14.28 19.07 -6.82
N LYS A 34 -14.89 19.13 -8.00
CA LYS A 34 -15.70 18.02 -8.53
C LYS A 34 -14.91 16.73 -8.77
N GLU A 35 -13.64 16.85 -9.14
CA GLU A 35 -12.81 15.71 -9.43
C GLU A 35 -12.51 14.90 -8.14
N LEU A 36 -12.08 15.58 -7.08
CA LEU A 36 -11.91 14.95 -5.77
C LEU A 36 -13.23 14.33 -5.27
N GLN A 37 -14.32 15.06 -5.37
CA GLN A 37 -15.64 14.58 -4.96
C GLN A 37 -16.04 13.30 -5.71
N GLN A 38 -15.74 13.22 -7.01
CA GLN A 38 -16.01 12.01 -7.80
C GLN A 38 -15.18 10.83 -7.31
N ILE A 39 -13.87 11.02 -7.06
CA ILE A 39 -12.98 9.98 -6.54
C ILE A 39 -13.50 9.47 -5.20
N VAL A 40 -13.82 10.37 -4.28
CA VAL A 40 -14.38 10.02 -2.96
C VAL A 40 -15.66 9.21 -3.10
N THR A 41 -16.59 9.67 -3.93
CA THR A 41 -17.88 8.99 -4.15
C THR A 41 -17.71 7.59 -4.73
N ASP A 42 -16.81 7.43 -5.69
CA ASP A 42 -16.54 6.15 -6.34
C ASP A 42 -15.88 5.16 -5.37
N CYS A 43 -14.93 5.63 -4.56
CA CYS A 43 -14.31 4.82 -3.50
C CYS A 43 -15.32 4.41 -2.43
N ASP A 44 -16.20 5.32 -1.98
CA ASP A 44 -17.22 5.02 -0.98
C ASP A 44 -18.23 3.97 -1.49
N ARG A 45 -18.65 4.09 -2.74
CA ARG A 45 -19.53 3.07 -3.38
C ARG A 45 -18.86 1.71 -3.45
N LEU A 46 -17.58 1.67 -3.83
CA LEU A 46 -16.82 0.43 -3.86
C LEU A 46 -16.70 -0.19 -2.47
N MET A 47 -16.33 0.61 -1.47
CA MET A 47 -16.18 0.14 -0.09
C MET A 47 -17.50 -0.35 0.49
N ALA A 48 -18.63 0.33 0.19
CA ALA A 48 -19.95 -0.10 0.61
C ALA A 48 -20.31 -1.46 0.00
N ARG A 49 -20.13 -1.60 -1.33
CA ARG A 49 -20.39 -2.84 -2.05
C ARG A 49 -19.57 -4.02 -1.51
N GLU A 50 -18.29 -3.83 -1.22
CA GLU A 50 -17.45 -4.93 -0.71
C GLU A 50 -17.76 -5.29 0.75
N ARG A 51 -18.40 -4.40 1.52
CA ARG A 51 -18.92 -4.73 2.86
C ARG A 51 -20.21 -5.55 2.82
N GLU A 52 -21.06 -5.31 1.82
CA GLU A 52 -22.30 -6.08 1.62
C GLU A 52 -22.03 -7.53 1.24
N PHE A 53 -20.87 -7.78 0.64
CA PHE A 53 -20.39 -9.11 0.28
C PHE A 53 -19.09 -9.42 1.04
N PRO A 54 -19.16 -9.59 2.38
CA PRO A 54 -17.97 -9.92 3.14
C PRO A 54 -17.37 -11.21 2.59
N PHE A 55 -16.11 -11.14 2.23
CA PHE A 55 -15.41 -12.32 1.75
C PHE A 55 -15.23 -13.31 2.90
N ASP A 56 -16.03 -14.36 2.92
CA ASP A 56 -15.75 -15.55 3.73
C ASP A 56 -14.93 -16.51 2.86
N PRO A 57 -13.64 -16.67 3.14
CA PRO A 57 -12.79 -17.52 2.34
C PRO A 57 -13.16 -19.02 2.41
N GLY A 58 -14.09 -19.42 3.26
CA GLY A 58 -14.25 -20.84 3.57
C GLY A 58 -13.00 -21.38 4.29
N ASP A 59 -13.06 -22.63 4.73
CA ASP A 59 -11.88 -23.31 5.25
C ASP A 59 -11.12 -23.97 4.09
N GLY A 60 -9.88 -23.55 3.87
CA GLY A 60 -8.96 -24.26 2.99
C GLY A 60 -8.41 -25.52 3.68
N PRO A 61 -7.77 -26.44 2.93
CA PRO A 61 -7.19 -27.63 3.49
C PRO A 61 -6.10 -27.29 4.52
N GLU A 62 -6.05 -28.03 5.61
CA GLU A 62 -4.97 -27.97 6.58
C GLU A 62 -3.65 -28.43 5.96
N SER A 63 -2.56 -27.92 6.48
CA SER A 63 -1.20 -28.28 6.10
C SER A 63 -0.38 -28.62 7.35
N PRO A 64 0.60 -29.52 7.25
CA PRO A 64 1.52 -29.82 8.37
C PRO A 64 2.23 -28.60 8.93
N GLU A 65 2.44 -27.57 8.12
CA GLU A 65 3.11 -26.33 8.50
C GLU A 65 2.19 -25.34 9.23
N ASP A 66 0.89 -25.56 9.25
CA ASP A 66 -0.06 -24.63 9.87
C ASP A 66 0.27 -24.39 11.34
N ALA A 67 0.66 -25.42 12.08
CA ALA A 67 1.00 -25.29 13.50
C ALA A 67 2.25 -24.39 13.71
N GLU A 68 3.24 -24.47 12.81
CA GLU A 68 4.43 -23.62 12.88
C GLU A 68 4.09 -22.16 12.54
N VAL A 69 3.30 -21.96 11.49
CA VAL A 69 2.81 -20.63 11.07
C VAL A 69 1.98 -19.99 12.18
N GLU A 70 1.05 -20.73 12.76
CA GLU A 70 0.20 -20.27 13.86
C GLU A 70 1.04 -19.88 15.09
N ALA A 71 1.99 -20.72 15.48
CA ALA A 71 2.90 -20.44 16.58
C ALA A 71 3.79 -19.20 16.31
N TYR A 72 4.26 -19.05 15.08
CA TYR A 72 5.02 -17.88 14.67
C TYR A 72 4.16 -16.61 14.78
N LEU A 73 2.94 -16.63 14.24
CA LEU A 73 2.03 -15.48 14.27
C LEU A 73 1.65 -15.09 15.70
N ALA A 74 1.30 -16.07 16.53
CA ALA A 74 0.97 -15.83 17.94
C ALA A 74 2.13 -15.23 18.73
N ARG A 75 3.36 -15.65 18.42
CA ARG A 75 4.57 -15.19 19.09
C ARG A 75 5.00 -13.80 18.62
N THR A 76 4.83 -13.52 17.31
CA THR A 76 5.33 -12.29 16.68
C THR A 76 4.32 -11.15 16.77
N TYR A 77 3.04 -11.47 16.75
CA TYR A 77 1.96 -10.48 16.75
C TYR A 77 1.12 -10.58 18.02
N LYS A 78 0.75 -9.45 18.58
CA LYS A 78 -0.17 -9.38 19.72
C LYS A 78 -1.62 -9.54 19.24
N VAL A 79 -1.95 -10.68 18.65
CA VAL A 79 -3.27 -10.98 18.12
C VAL A 79 -4.07 -11.84 19.09
N SER A 80 -5.38 -11.63 19.13
CA SER A 80 -6.28 -12.51 19.88
C SER A 80 -6.39 -13.89 19.19
N ALA A 81 -6.80 -14.91 19.94
CA ALA A 81 -7.03 -16.25 19.38
C ALA A 81 -8.06 -16.23 18.23
N ALA A 82 -9.09 -15.37 18.32
CA ALA A 82 -10.10 -15.22 17.28
C ALA A 82 -9.52 -14.59 16.00
N GLU A 83 -8.65 -13.59 16.13
CA GLU A 83 -7.94 -12.99 14.99
C GLU A 83 -7.00 -13.99 14.35
N LEU A 84 -6.26 -14.73 15.17
CA LEU A 84 -5.35 -15.76 14.69
C LEU A 84 -6.09 -16.84 13.89
N ALA A 85 -7.21 -17.32 14.40
CA ALA A 85 -8.04 -18.31 13.69
C ALA A 85 -8.51 -17.80 12.32
N ARG A 86 -8.91 -16.51 12.22
CA ARG A 86 -9.29 -15.88 10.94
C ARG A 86 -8.13 -15.77 9.97
N VAL A 87 -6.97 -15.40 10.47
CA VAL A 87 -5.74 -15.32 9.66
C VAL A 87 -5.37 -16.68 9.12
N MET A 88 -5.40 -17.71 9.95
CA MET A 88 -5.10 -19.08 9.53
C MET A 88 -6.11 -19.60 8.49
N LYS A 89 -7.39 -19.33 8.68
CA LYS A 89 -8.42 -19.64 7.69
C LYS A 89 -8.10 -19.04 6.32
N ARG A 90 -7.70 -17.78 6.29
CA ARG A 90 -7.34 -17.10 5.04
C ARG A 90 -6.02 -17.58 4.43
N ILE A 91 -5.04 -17.91 5.26
CA ILE A 91 -3.79 -18.52 4.79
C ILE A 91 -4.11 -19.82 4.06
N ARG A 92 -4.93 -20.69 4.66
CA ARG A 92 -5.39 -21.95 4.05
C ARG A 92 -6.12 -21.73 2.74
N HIS A 93 -7.06 -20.76 2.71
CA HIS A 93 -7.77 -20.39 1.49
C HIS A 93 -6.84 -19.88 0.39
N THR A 94 -5.93 -18.97 0.74
CA THR A 94 -4.95 -18.42 -0.23
C THR A 94 -4.04 -19.52 -0.77
N ARG A 95 -3.62 -20.45 0.09
CA ARG A 95 -2.84 -21.63 -0.30
C ARG A 95 -3.62 -22.50 -1.30
N ALA A 96 -4.89 -22.75 -1.03
CA ALA A 96 -5.75 -23.53 -1.92
C ALA A 96 -5.93 -22.88 -3.30
N LEU A 97 -6.00 -21.54 -3.36
CA LEU A 97 -6.05 -20.80 -4.63
C LEU A 97 -4.73 -20.81 -5.40
N ASN A 98 -3.62 -20.96 -4.73
CA ASN A 98 -2.28 -20.89 -5.31
C ASN A 98 -1.56 -22.26 -5.25
N HIS A 99 -2.28 -23.34 -5.50
CA HIS A 99 -1.79 -24.73 -5.40
C HIS A 99 -0.58 -25.01 -6.30
N ASP A 100 -0.38 -24.26 -7.39
CA ASP A 100 0.78 -24.36 -8.28
C ASP A 100 2.00 -23.57 -7.79
N THR A 101 1.84 -22.78 -6.72
CA THR A 101 2.94 -22.01 -6.13
C THR A 101 3.51 -22.78 -4.95
N PRO A 102 4.84 -22.99 -4.87
CA PRO A 102 5.46 -23.58 -3.69
C PRO A 102 5.03 -22.84 -2.42
N TRP A 103 4.29 -23.54 -1.59
CA TRP A 103 3.77 -23.06 -0.31
C TRP A 103 3.90 -24.18 0.72
N PRO A 104 4.25 -23.89 1.95
CA PRO A 104 4.48 -22.57 2.48
C PRO A 104 5.87 -22.06 2.12
N VAL A 105 5.93 -20.79 2.00
CA VAL A 105 7.15 -20.06 2.28
C VAL A 105 7.50 -20.24 3.77
N PRO A 106 8.75 -20.12 4.19
CA PRO A 106 9.12 -20.10 5.60
C PRO A 106 8.20 -19.18 6.41
N ALA A 107 7.88 -19.57 7.65
CA ALA A 107 6.90 -18.84 8.49
C ALA A 107 7.18 -17.34 8.57
N GLU A 108 8.47 -16.95 8.57
CA GLU A 108 8.94 -15.57 8.55
C GLU A 108 8.56 -14.82 7.27
N GLN A 109 8.39 -15.53 6.17
CA GLN A 109 7.99 -14.95 4.89
C GLN A 109 6.47 -14.83 4.75
N VAL A 110 5.70 -15.67 5.40
CA VAL A 110 4.24 -15.53 5.48
C VAL A 110 3.85 -14.17 6.01
N ASN A 111 4.60 -13.69 6.96
CA ASN A 111 4.45 -12.43 7.64
C ASN A 111 4.29 -11.24 6.71
N HIS A 112 5.18 -11.05 5.75
CA HIS A 112 5.23 -9.82 4.97
C HIS A 112 4.32 -9.82 3.75
N ASN A 113 4.00 -10.97 3.21
CA ASN A 113 3.18 -11.09 2.01
C ASN A 113 1.70 -11.35 2.29
N PHE A 114 1.37 -11.88 3.47
CA PHE A 114 0.02 -12.31 3.79
C PHE A 114 -0.63 -11.54 4.93
N LEU A 115 0.17 -10.90 5.77
CA LEU A 115 -0.33 -10.15 6.90
C LEU A 115 -0.49 -8.64 6.63
N HIS A 116 -0.04 -8.14 5.51
CA HIS A 116 -0.65 -6.96 4.89
C HIS A 116 -2.12 -7.20 4.55
N ILE A 117 -2.55 -8.38 4.83
CA ILE A 117 -3.92 -8.77 4.69
C ILE A 117 -4.71 -8.00 5.73
N PRO A 118 -5.76 -7.32 5.30
CA PRO A 118 -6.65 -6.51 6.12
C PRO A 118 -7.20 -7.19 7.36
N LEU A 119 -6.98 -8.47 7.52
CA LEU A 119 -7.63 -9.31 8.51
C LEU A 119 -7.21 -9.10 9.95
N LEU A 120 -5.96 -8.73 10.19
CA LEU A 120 -5.54 -8.40 11.55
C LEU A 120 -6.10 -7.05 12.02
N MET A 121 -6.65 -6.28 11.08
CA MET A 121 -7.09 -4.91 11.32
C MET A 121 -8.57 -4.70 11.00
N ASP A 122 -9.29 -5.74 10.54
CA ASP A 122 -10.55 -5.56 9.80
C ASP A 122 -11.83 -5.65 10.63
N GLU A 123 -11.76 -5.82 11.95
CA GLU A 123 -12.97 -5.81 12.76
C GLU A 123 -13.54 -4.39 12.97
N GLY A 124 -13.87 -3.72 11.86
CA GLY A 124 -14.37 -2.33 11.88
C GLY A 124 -13.28 -1.26 11.97
N ARG A 125 -12.02 -1.65 12.10
CA ARG A 125 -10.88 -0.73 12.27
C ARG A 125 -10.30 -0.26 10.95
N MET A 126 -10.13 -1.16 9.98
CA MET A 126 -9.63 -0.84 8.65
C MET A 126 -10.39 -1.63 7.59
N GLN A 127 -10.64 -0.99 6.46
CA GLN A 127 -11.11 -1.67 5.26
C GLN A 127 -10.15 -1.35 4.11
N ARG A 128 -9.80 -2.37 3.31
CA ARG A 128 -9.02 -2.21 2.09
C ARG A 128 -9.72 -2.92 0.93
N CYS A 129 -9.98 -2.18 -0.14
CA CYS A 129 -10.50 -2.71 -1.39
C CYS A 129 -9.35 -2.75 -2.38
N PHE A 130 -8.72 -3.91 -2.52
CA PHE A 130 -7.61 -4.13 -3.45
C PHE A 130 -8.05 -4.21 -4.90
N ASN A 131 -7.05 -4.14 -5.81
CA ASN A 131 -7.23 -4.27 -7.25
C ASN A 131 -8.19 -3.22 -7.81
N LEU A 132 -7.96 -1.95 -7.45
CA LEU A 132 -8.76 -0.83 -7.97
C LEU A 132 -8.85 -0.80 -9.50
N PRO A 133 -7.77 -1.08 -10.26
CA PRO A 133 -7.85 -1.10 -11.72
C PRO A 133 -8.93 -2.03 -12.30
N ALA A 134 -9.25 -3.14 -11.63
CA ALA A 134 -10.33 -4.02 -12.07
C ALA A 134 -11.73 -3.55 -11.66
N LYS A 135 -11.84 -2.69 -10.65
CA LYS A 135 -13.09 -2.41 -9.94
C LYS A 135 -13.60 -0.98 -10.11
N LEU A 136 -12.71 -0.05 -10.42
CA LEU A 136 -12.99 1.38 -10.49
C LEU A 136 -12.63 1.93 -11.86
N ILE A 137 -13.63 2.14 -12.71
CA ILE A 137 -13.44 2.71 -14.04
C ILE A 137 -12.88 4.13 -13.93
N GLY A 138 -11.83 4.44 -14.72
CA GLY A 138 -11.19 5.76 -14.71
C GLY A 138 -10.24 5.98 -13.54
N CYS A 139 -9.84 4.91 -12.83
CA CYS A 139 -8.83 5.03 -11.78
C CYS A 139 -7.40 5.22 -12.32
N ASP A 140 -7.19 5.13 -13.64
CA ASP A 140 -5.91 5.45 -14.28
C ASP A 140 -5.40 6.86 -13.91
N ARG A 141 -6.28 7.83 -13.71
CA ARG A 141 -5.92 9.16 -13.19
C ARG A 141 -5.19 9.11 -11.84
N LEU A 142 -5.36 8.04 -11.04
CA LEU A 142 -4.73 7.87 -9.74
C LEU A 142 -3.34 7.24 -9.81
N PHE A 143 -3.05 6.46 -10.86
CA PHE A 143 -1.74 5.82 -11.01
C PHE A 143 -0.96 6.28 -12.25
N ASP A 144 -1.61 6.95 -13.20
CA ASP A 144 -0.97 7.54 -14.38
C ASP A 144 -1.07 9.09 -14.37
N HIS A 145 -1.12 9.70 -13.19
CA HIS A 145 -1.13 11.15 -13.02
C HIS A 145 0.22 11.77 -13.48
N PRO A 146 0.25 13.00 -14.10
CA PRO A 146 1.48 13.63 -14.57
C PRO A 146 2.61 13.70 -13.54
N ILE A 147 2.31 14.06 -12.29
CA ILE A 147 3.27 14.07 -11.17
C ILE A 147 3.92 12.70 -11.00
N LEU A 148 3.11 11.63 -11.00
CA LEU A 148 3.59 10.26 -10.85
C LEU A 148 4.40 9.82 -12.07
N ARG A 149 3.97 10.17 -13.29
CA ARG A 149 4.74 9.85 -14.51
C ARG A 149 6.16 10.39 -14.43
N GLN A 150 6.31 11.63 -14.02
CA GLN A 150 7.62 12.27 -13.93
C GLN A 150 8.46 11.64 -12.82
N LEU A 151 7.96 11.62 -11.59
CA LEU A 151 8.74 11.13 -10.44
C LEU A 151 9.04 9.64 -10.52
N MET A 152 8.07 8.80 -10.89
CA MET A 152 8.29 7.36 -11.00
C MET A 152 9.26 7.04 -12.16
N GLY A 153 9.10 7.74 -13.31
CA GLY A 153 10.02 7.59 -14.43
C GLY A 153 11.45 8.00 -14.11
N GLU A 154 11.63 9.04 -13.31
CA GLU A 154 12.96 9.51 -12.86
C GLU A 154 13.59 8.57 -11.82
N LEU A 155 12.80 8.10 -10.86
CA LEU A 155 13.31 7.37 -9.69
C LEU A 155 13.36 5.86 -9.88
N LEU A 156 12.37 5.28 -10.57
CA LEU A 156 12.27 3.84 -10.78
C LEU A 156 12.62 3.41 -12.21
N GLY A 157 12.56 4.32 -13.16
CA GLY A 157 12.71 4.05 -14.59
C GLY A 157 11.40 4.24 -15.35
N GLN A 158 11.52 4.58 -16.65
CA GLN A 158 10.35 4.80 -17.52
C GLN A 158 9.51 3.54 -17.72
N ASP A 159 10.08 2.39 -17.43
CA ASP A 159 9.51 1.06 -17.51
C ASP A 159 8.92 0.54 -16.19
N CYS A 160 8.85 1.38 -15.14
CA CYS A 160 8.24 1.01 -13.87
C CYS A 160 6.79 0.54 -14.04
N VAL A 161 6.33 -0.31 -13.12
CA VAL A 161 4.97 -0.85 -13.13
C VAL A 161 4.29 -0.61 -11.79
N LEU A 162 2.95 -0.63 -11.79
CA LEU A 162 2.15 -0.61 -10.59
C LEU A 162 2.17 -1.99 -9.93
N SER A 163 2.55 -2.05 -8.65
CA SER A 163 2.58 -3.30 -7.88
C SER A 163 1.22 -3.63 -7.28
N ASP A 164 0.60 -2.64 -6.65
CA ASP A 164 -0.74 -2.75 -6.09
C ASP A 164 -1.41 -1.38 -5.98
N MET A 165 -2.73 -1.38 -5.87
CA MET A 165 -3.52 -0.19 -5.56
C MET A 165 -4.80 -0.58 -4.84
N ALA A 166 -5.07 0.11 -3.72
CA ALA A 166 -6.22 -0.14 -2.88
C ALA A 166 -6.87 1.14 -2.38
N ALA A 167 -8.20 1.18 -2.37
CA ALA A 167 -8.93 2.15 -1.56
C ALA A 167 -8.93 1.67 -0.10
N THR A 168 -8.58 2.58 0.81
CA THR A 168 -8.44 2.27 2.23
C THR A 168 -9.30 3.19 3.09
N ARG A 169 -9.82 2.64 4.17
CA ARG A 169 -10.58 3.34 5.18
C ARG A 169 -10.11 2.89 6.56
N ILE A 170 -9.54 3.80 7.33
CA ILE A 170 -9.24 3.56 8.74
C ILE A 170 -10.45 4.02 9.55
N GLY A 171 -11.03 3.12 10.33
CA GLY A 171 -12.21 3.37 11.13
C GLY A 171 -11.92 4.26 12.34
N PRO A 172 -12.99 4.73 13.03
CA PRO A 172 -12.88 5.44 14.29
C PRO A 172 -12.11 4.63 15.34
N HIS A 173 -11.36 5.32 16.19
CA HIS A 173 -10.65 4.74 17.34
C HIS A 173 -9.76 3.53 17.00
N SER A 174 -9.23 3.51 15.78
CA SER A 174 -8.31 2.46 15.33
C SER A 174 -6.92 2.67 15.91
N GLU A 175 -6.31 1.56 16.32
CA GLU A 175 -4.92 1.55 16.78
C GLU A 175 -3.94 1.80 15.62
N PRO A 176 -2.70 2.24 15.91
CA PRO A 176 -1.69 2.42 14.88
C PRO A 176 -1.25 1.05 14.31
N SER A 177 -0.73 1.05 13.10
CA SER A 177 0.04 -0.11 12.64
C SER A 177 1.45 -0.11 13.26
N TYR A 178 2.14 -1.26 13.23
CA TYR A 178 3.56 -1.31 13.58
C TYR A 178 4.41 -0.56 12.53
N TRP A 179 5.61 -0.15 12.93
CA TRP A 179 6.59 0.42 12.02
C TRP A 179 7.08 -0.63 11.03
N HIS A 180 7.14 -0.28 9.76
CA HIS A 180 7.55 -1.19 8.71
C HIS A 180 8.22 -0.45 7.53
N VAL A 181 8.79 -1.23 6.65
CA VAL A 181 9.12 -0.90 5.27
C VAL A 181 8.22 -1.74 4.37
N ASP A 182 7.95 -1.28 3.15
CA ASP A 182 7.13 -2.03 2.20
C ASP A 182 7.93 -3.08 1.41
N SER A 183 7.22 -3.97 0.73
CA SER A 183 7.80 -4.87 -0.27
C SER A 183 8.45 -4.07 -1.42
N PRO A 184 9.60 -4.50 -1.98
CA PRO A 184 10.29 -5.76 -1.68
C PRO A 184 11.26 -5.71 -0.49
N PHE A 185 11.42 -4.56 0.18
CA PHE A 185 12.43 -4.38 1.23
C PHE A 185 12.17 -5.24 2.46
N THR A 186 10.91 -5.61 2.73
CA THR A 186 10.58 -6.58 3.76
C THR A 186 11.32 -7.92 3.58
N MET A 187 11.54 -8.33 2.32
CA MET A 187 12.17 -9.61 1.96
C MET A 187 13.68 -9.50 1.76
N VAL A 188 14.22 -8.28 1.63
CA VAL A 188 15.66 -8.06 1.45
C VAL A 188 16.34 -8.12 2.82
N PRO A 189 17.45 -8.89 2.99
CA PRO A 189 18.23 -8.85 4.20
C PRO A 189 18.92 -7.49 4.39
N GLU A 190 19.23 -7.15 5.64
CA GLU A 190 20.04 -5.97 5.94
C GLU A 190 21.52 -6.24 5.61
N PRO A 191 22.26 -5.21 5.17
CA PRO A 191 21.83 -3.83 4.96
C PRO A 191 20.92 -3.69 3.74
N LEU A 192 19.85 -2.91 3.88
CA LEU A 192 18.96 -2.62 2.76
C LEU A 192 19.69 -1.78 1.69
N PRO A 193 19.44 -2.02 0.41
CA PRO A 193 19.99 -1.19 -0.66
C PRO A 193 19.40 0.22 -0.61
N THR A 194 20.22 1.22 -0.90
CA THR A 194 19.81 2.62 -0.95
C THR A 194 19.19 3.05 -2.29
N ILE A 195 19.28 2.19 -3.31
CA ILE A 195 18.62 2.45 -4.60
C ILE A 195 17.11 2.31 -4.45
N PRO A 196 16.32 3.22 -5.05
CA PRO A 196 14.87 3.08 -5.08
C PRO A 196 14.47 1.83 -5.88
N MET A 197 13.81 0.88 -5.25
CA MET A 197 13.22 -0.30 -5.90
C MET A 197 11.70 -0.22 -5.96
N ALA A 198 11.11 0.46 -4.98
CA ALA A 198 9.68 0.66 -4.85
C ALA A 198 9.37 2.02 -4.21
N ILE A 199 8.25 2.61 -4.61
CA ILE A 199 7.75 3.89 -4.13
C ILE A 199 6.26 3.74 -3.83
N ALA A 200 5.88 4.05 -2.61
CA ALA A 200 4.49 4.09 -2.19
C ALA A 200 3.89 5.49 -2.41
N ILE A 201 2.59 5.50 -2.69
CA ILE A 201 1.80 6.72 -2.82
C ILE A 201 0.55 6.66 -1.96
N GLY A 202 0.07 7.81 -1.53
CA GLY A 202 -1.17 7.96 -0.79
C GLY A 202 -1.96 9.19 -1.24
N TRP A 203 -3.06 8.98 -1.96
CA TRP A 203 -4.05 10.01 -2.25
C TRP A 203 -4.94 10.21 -1.04
N MET A 204 -4.92 11.39 -0.46
CA MET A 204 -5.71 11.74 0.72
C MET A 204 -7.15 12.08 0.29
N LEU A 205 -8.10 11.22 0.64
CA LEU A 205 -9.51 11.46 0.32
C LEU A 205 -10.23 12.29 1.39
N ASP A 206 -9.65 12.37 2.58
CA ASP A 206 -10.03 13.26 3.68
C ASP A 206 -8.84 14.13 4.05
N ASP A 207 -9.07 15.18 4.85
CA ASP A 207 -7.99 15.91 5.49
C ASP A 207 -7.21 14.92 6.39
N PHE A 208 -5.91 14.84 6.22
CA PHE A 208 -5.05 14.04 7.08
C PHE A 208 -4.55 14.89 8.22
N THR A 209 -4.88 14.51 9.44
CA THR A 209 -4.46 15.18 10.68
C THR A 209 -3.78 14.20 11.63
N VAL A 210 -3.12 14.72 12.64
CA VAL A 210 -2.51 13.88 13.69
C VAL A 210 -3.59 13.05 14.39
N GLU A 211 -4.74 13.65 14.63
CA GLU A 211 -5.85 13.08 15.40
C GLU A 211 -6.55 11.95 14.65
N ASN A 212 -6.67 12.04 13.29
CA ASN A 212 -7.35 11.00 12.52
C ASN A 212 -6.39 9.92 11.98
N GLY A 213 -5.16 9.90 12.50
CA GLY A 213 -4.22 8.83 12.18
C GLY A 213 -3.50 9.00 10.85
N ALA A 214 -3.10 10.24 10.51
CA ALA A 214 -2.22 10.49 9.37
C ALA A 214 -1.03 9.52 9.37
N THR A 215 -0.62 9.08 8.18
CA THR A 215 0.57 8.24 8.00
C THR A 215 1.77 8.90 8.66
N ARG A 216 2.56 8.12 9.38
CA ARG A 216 3.78 8.55 10.03
C ARG A 216 4.99 8.02 9.28
N VAL A 217 6.02 8.83 9.16
CA VAL A 217 7.30 8.44 8.56
C VAL A 217 8.45 8.88 9.46
N VAL A 218 9.62 8.28 9.29
CA VAL A 218 10.86 8.79 9.88
C VAL A 218 11.78 9.23 8.75
N ALA A 219 12.02 10.54 8.68
CA ALA A 219 12.78 11.17 7.61
C ALA A 219 14.20 10.61 7.49
N GLY A 220 14.70 10.44 6.28
CA GLY A 220 16.08 9.99 5.99
C GLY A 220 16.31 8.48 6.17
N THR A 221 15.38 7.72 6.76
CA THR A 221 15.56 6.29 7.04
C THR A 221 15.66 5.41 5.80
N HIS A 222 15.20 5.89 4.65
CA HIS A 222 15.38 5.20 3.36
C HIS A 222 16.87 5.04 2.97
N LEU A 223 17.77 5.80 3.60
CA LEU A 223 19.22 5.72 3.39
C LEU A 223 19.95 5.00 4.55
N SER A 224 19.23 4.60 5.60
CA SER A 224 19.83 3.97 6.78
C SER A 224 20.38 2.57 6.54
N GLY A 225 19.89 1.88 5.54
CA GLY A 225 20.20 0.48 5.29
C GLY A 225 19.54 -0.50 6.29
N THR A 226 18.66 -0.01 7.18
CA THR A 226 18.06 -0.81 8.25
C THR A 226 16.53 -0.82 8.17
N LYS A 227 15.93 -1.86 8.72
CA LYS A 227 14.48 -1.95 8.97
C LYS A 227 14.15 -1.25 10.29
N PRO A 228 12.90 -0.78 10.47
CA PRO A 228 12.50 -0.20 11.74
C PRO A 228 12.44 -1.26 12.85
N PRO A 229 12.52 -0.82 14.12
CA PRO A 229 12.23 -1.69 15.24
C PRO A 229 10.79 -2.19 15.16
N TRP A 230 10.59 -3.43 15.59
CA TRP A 230 9.25 -4.02 15.66
C TRP A 230 8.50 -3.47 16.87
N THR A 231 7.82 -2.35 16.69
CA THR A 231 7.06 -1.66 17.75
C THR A 231 5.86 -0.91 17.20
N TYR A 232 4.87 -0.71 18.08
CA TYR A 232 3.73 0.19 17.88
C TYR A 232 3.96 1.55 18.54
N ASP A 233 5.01 1.68 19.32
CA ASP A 233 5.33 2.92 20.04
C ASP A 233 5.87 3.99 19.09
N SER A 234 5.92 5.22 19.56
CA SER A 234 6.56 6.33 18.85
C SER A 234 8.05 6.07 18.68
N VAL A 235 8.56 6.43 17.52
CA VAL A 235 10.00 6.40 17.20
C VAL A 235 10.50 7.83 17.12
N GLU A 236 11.70 8.08 17.61
CA GLU A 236 12.31 9.41 17.58
C GLU A 236 12.39 9.94 16.15
N GLY A 237 12.05 11.20 15.95
CA GLY A 237 12.05 11.84 14.64
C GLY A 237 10.84 11.51 13.75
N GLU A 238 9.81 10.84 14.28
CA GLU A 238 8.60 10.59 13.50
C GLU A 238 7.89 11.88 13.09
N VAL A 239 7.44 11.93 11.85
CA VAL A 239 6.69 13.04 11.26
C VAL A 239 5.33 12.51 10.80
N ALA A 240 4.25 13.23 11.13
CA ALA A 240 2.92 12.93 10.59
C ALA A 240 2.74 13.60 9.22
N LEU A 241 2.35 12.85 8.21
CA LEU A 241 2.04 13.36 6.88
C LEU A 241 0.66 14.00 6.88
N THR A 242 0.59 15.24 7.33
CA THR A 242 -0.66 16.01 7.44
C THR A 242 -0.84 16.93 6.24
N ALA A 243 -2.01 16.87 5.60
CA ALA A 243 -2.38 17.76 4.50
C ALA A 243 -3.88 17.69 4.23
N PRO A 244 -4.46 18.69 3.52
CA PRO A 244 -5.84 18.68 3.12
C PRO A 244 -6.21 17.54 2.17
N ALA A 245 -7.49 17.20 2.11
CA ALA A 245 -8.05 16.28 1.13
C ALA A 245 -7.67 16.67 -0.31
N GLY A 246 -7.42 15.69 -1.14
CA GLY A 246 -6.93 15.85 -2.51
C GLY A 246 -5.42 15.93 -2.63
N SER A 247 -4.68 15.98 -1.52
CA SER A 247 -3.21 15.96 -1.52
C SER A 247 -2.66 14.57 -1.84
N LEU A 248 -1.44 14.55 -2.37
CA LEU A 248 -0.69 13.35 -2.71
C LEU A 248 0.55 13.23 -1.84
N ALA A 249 0.62 12.22 -1.01
CA ALA A 249 1.84 11.82 -0.33
C ALA A 249 2.58 10.76 -1.15
N ILE A 250 3.92 10.85 -1.20
CA ILE A 250 4.81 9.89 -1.87
C ILE A 250 5.95 9.59 -0.91
N TRP A 251 6.33 8.32 -0.76
CA TRP A 251 7.50 7.93 0.03
C TRP A 251 8.20 6.72 -0.56
N PHE A 252 9.51 6.63 -0.39
CA PHE A 252 10.23 5.43 -0.74
C PHE A 252 9.76 4.25 0.14
N SER A 253 9.57 3.10 -0.45
CA SER A 253 9.08 1.91 0.27
C SER A 253 10.01 1.44 1.38
N GLN A 254 11.28 1.82 1.37
CA GLN A 254 12.25 1.60 2.44
C GLN A 254 12.25 2.70 3.53
N THR A 255 11.52 3.80 3.35
CA THR A 255 11.29 4.76 4.45
C THR A 255 10.49 4.09 5.55
N TRP A 256 10.95 4.19 6.79
CA TRP A 256 10.19 3.68 7.93
C TRP A 256 8.87 4.43 8.05
N HIS A 257 7.78 3.68 8.06
CA HIS A 257 6.46 4.29 8.12
C HIS A 257 5.43 3.41 8.81
N ARG A 258 4.30 4.02 9.16
CA ARG A 258 3.14 3.35 9.76
C ARG A 258 1.86 4.16 9.59
N ALA A 259 0.70 3.55 9.75
CA ALA A 259 -0.53 4.27 10.02
C ALA A 259 -0.52 4.84 11.44
N GLY A 260 -0.97 6.08 11.61
CA GLY A 260 -1.19 6.66 12.94
C GLY A 260 -2.49 6.15 13.58
N THR A 261 -2.65 6.43 14.87
CA THR A 261 -3.90 6.17 15.61
C THR A 261 -4.99 7.12 15.14
N ASN A 262 -6.17 6.61 14.81
CA ASN A 262 -7.33 7.43 14.58
C ASN A 262 -8.09 7.62 15.90
N LEU A 263 -7.98 8.78 16.50
CA LEU A 263 -8.64 9.14 17.77
C LEU A 263 -10.01 9.79 17.55
N THR A 264 -10.42 9.98 16.29
CA THR A 264 -11.67 10.67 15.94
C THR A 264 -12.85 9.71 15.82
N ASP A 265 -14.07 10.24 15.87
CA ASP A 265 -15.31 9.49 15.64
C ASP A 265 -15.59 9.21 14.16
N GLY A 266 -14.80 9.79 13.25
CA GLY A 266 -14.93 9.63 11.81
C GLY A 266 -13.87 8.69 11.21
N PRO A 267 -14.14 8.11 10.04
CA PRO A 267 -13.13 7.37 9.31
C PRO A 267 -12.14 8.30 8.60
N ARG A 268 -10.95 7.79 8.28
CA ARG A 268 -10.00 8.43 7.38
C ARG A 268 -9.80 7.55 6.14
N ARG A 269 -10.03 8.11 4.96
CA ARG A 269 -9.97 7.40 3.68
C ARG A 269 -8.76 7.84 2.86
N ALA A 270 -8.20 6.90 2.12
CA ALA A 270 -7.13 7.13 1.16
C ALA A 270 -7.21 6.15 -0.01
N VAL A 271 -6.54 6.46 -1.11
CA VAL A 271 -6.11 5.47 -2.08
C VAL A 271 -4.60 5.29 -1.94
N LEU A 272 -4.18 4.10 -1.58
CA LEU A 272 -2.77 3.73 -1.49
C LEU A 272 -2.37 2.96 -2.75
N GLY A 273 -1.15 3.17 -3.22
CA GLY A 273 -0.58 2.41 -4.32
C GLY A 273 0.92 2.26 -4.16
N ASN A 274 1.50 1.29 -4.84
CA ASN A 274 2.94 1.05 -4.82
C ASN A 274 3.45 0.81 -6.23
N PHE A 275 4.47 1.56 -6.63
CA PHE A 275 5.18 1.41 -7.90
C PHE A 275 6.50 0.69 -7.66
N ILE A 276 6.90 -0.17 -8.61
CA ILE A 276 8.12 -0.95 -8.53
C ILE A 276 8.89 -0.87 -9.86
N ARG A 277 10.19 -1.17 -9.81
CA ARG A 277 10.97 -1.39 -11.02
C ARG A 277 10.44 -2.60 -11.78
N ALA A 278 10.46 -2.55 -13.09
CA ALA A 278 9.88 -3.55 -13.99
C ALA A 278 10.39 -4.99 -13.77
N TRP A 279 11.57 -5.16 -13.20
CA TRP A 279 12.16 -6.48 -12.92
C TRP A 279 11.75 -7.08 -11.56
N ILE A 280 10.93 -6.37 -10.78
CA ILE A 280 10.37 -6.86 -9.52
C ILE A 280 8.97 -7.41 -9.79
N LYS A 281 8.66 -8.57 -9.21
CA LYS A 281 7.31 -9.16 -9.33
C LYS A 281 6.29 -8.29 -8.58
N PRO A 282 5.21 -7.85 -9.23
CA PRO A 282 4.16 -7.06 -8.58
C PRO A 282 3.39 -7.89 -7.56
N PHE A 283 2.82 -7.22 -6.56
CA PHE A 283 1.95 -7.84 -5.56
C PHE A 283 0.63 -8.31 -6.18
N THR A 284 0.04 -7.51 -7.06
CA THR A 284 -1.18 -7.85 -7.79
C THR A 284 -0.82 -8.26 -9.22
N ASP A 285 -1.26 -9.43 -9.65
CA ASP A 285 -1.18 -9.85 -11.05
C ASP A 285 -2.36 -9.22 -11.82
N TYR A 286 -2.17 -8.00 -12.28
CA TYR A 286 -3.19 -7.27 -13.02
C TYR A 286 -3.52 -7.93 -14.36
N THR A 287 -2.55 -8.55 -15.02
CA THR A 287 -2.76 -9.18 -16.32
C THR A 287 -3.71 -10.36 -16.27
N ARG A 288 -3.87 -10.98 -15.10
CA ARG A 288 -4.82 -12.06 -14.85
C ARG A 288 -6.08 -11.63 -14.10
N SER A 289 -6.03 -10.52 -13.38
CA SER A 289 -7.10 -10.10 -12.47
C SER A 289 -7.94 -8.93 -12.96
N VAL A 290 -7.49 -8.21 -13.99
CA VAL A 290 -8.29 -7.16 -14.65
C VAL A 290 -8.98 -7.76 -15.87
N PRO A 291 -10.32 -7.71 -15.96
CA PRO A 291 -11.04 -8.22 -17.12
C PRO A 291 -10.67 -7.50 -18.41
N ASP A 292 -10.70 -8.21 -19.55
CA ASP A 292 -10.30 -7.68 -20.85
C ASP A 292 -11.11 -6.44 -21.24
N ASP A 293 -12.43 -6.45 -21.01
CA ASP A 293 -13.31 -5.32 -21.30
C ASP A 293 -13.02 -4.09 -20.43
N VAL A 294 -12.39 -4.27 -19.29
CA VAL A 294 -11.93 -3.19 -18.40
C VAL A 294 -10.59 -2.66 -18.88
N VAL A 295 -9.61 -3.53 -19.13
CA VAL A 295 -8.28 -3.11 -19.59
C VAL A 295 -8.33 -2.41 -20.93
N ASP A 296 -9.26 -2.79 -21.82
CA ASP A 296 -9.44 -2.15 -23.13
C ASP A 296 -9.88 -0.69 -23.05
N ARG A 297 -10.42 -0.26 -21.93
CA ARG A 297 -10.79 1.14 -21.67
C ARG A 297 -9.63 2.00 -21.23
N TYR A 298 -8.52 1.38 -20.78
CA TYR A 298 -7.34 2.12 -20.33
C TYR A 298 -6.48 2.62 -21.50
N PRO A 299 -5.90 3.84 -21.36
CA PRO A 299 -4.91 4.33 -22.30
C PRO A 299 -3.69 3.39 -22.37
N PRO A 300 -2.94 3.40 -23.49
CA PRO A 300 -1.77 2.50 -23.65
C PRO A 300 -0.76 2.57 -22.49
N ARG A 301 -0.50 3.76 -21.94
CA ARG A 301 0.42 3.90 -20.81
C ARG A 301 -0.13 3.28 -19.53
N ALA A 302 -1.41 3.45 -19.23
CA ALA A 302 -2.04 2.82 -18.08
C ALA A 302 -1.97 1.29 -18.19
N ARG A 303 -2.21 0.71 -19.38
CA ARG A 303 -2.03 -0.72 -19.64
C ARG A 303 -0.58 -1.15 -19.41
N TYR A 304 0.37 -0.33 -19.85
CA TYR A 304 1.80 -0.58 -19.61
C TYR A 304 2.10 -0.66 -18.11
N LEU A 305 1.64 0.31 -17.31
CA LEU A 305 1.80 0.32 -15.87
C LEU A 305 1.16 -0.90 -15.16
N LEU A 306 0.11 -1.46 -15.74
CA LEU A 306 -0.56 -2.66 -15.25
C LEU A 306 0.11 -3.97 -15.73
N GLY A 307 1.23 -3.88 -16.44
CA GLY A 307 2.01 -5.04 -16.85
C GLY A 307 1.67 -5.60 -18.24
N TRP A 308 0.82 -4.92 -19.05
CA TRP A 308 0.65 -5.26 -20.47
C TRP A 308 1.87 -4.78 -21.28
N SER A 309 3.05 -5.24 -20.85
CA SER A 309 4.35 -4.88 -21.44
C SER A 309 5.38 -5.95 -21.08
N ALA A 310 6.46 -6.02 -21.84
CA ALA A 310 7.60 -6.87 -21.52
C ALA A 310 8.75 -6.02 -21.00
N PHE A 311 9.52 -6.56 -20.05
CA PHE A 311 10.78 -5.96 -19.59
C PHE A 311 11.86 -6.00 -20.66
N GLY A 312 11.88 -7.04 -21.45
CA GLY A 312 12.81 -7.23 -22.57
C GLY A 312 12.14 -7.05 -23.93
N PRO A 313 12.75 -7.52 -25.02
CA PRO A 313 12.13 -7.54 -26.33
C PRO A 313 10.76 -8.22 -26.26
N ALA A 314 9.73 -7.59 -26.79
CA ALA A 314 8.35 -8.11 -26.74
C ALA A 314 8.19 -9.45 -27.53
N ARG A 315 9.20 -9.82 -28.32
CA ARG A 315 9.27 -11.10 -29.04
C ARG A 315 10.70 -11.57 -28.97
N GLY A 316 10.92 -12.69 -28.33
CA GLY A 316 12.16 -13.42 -28.40
C GLY A 316 12.29 -14.14 -29.73
#